data_3217c984b2efe9cef46d902bbc7a0af5
#
_entry.id   3217c984b2efe9cef46d902bbc7a0af5
#
_cell.length_a   1.000
_cell.length_b   1.000
_cell.length_c   1.000
_cell.angle_alpha   90.00
_cell.angle_beta   90.00
_cell.angle_gamma   90.00
#
_symmetry.space_group_name_H-M   'P 1'
#
loop_
_entity.id
_entity.type
_entity.pdbx_description
1 polymer ?
#
loop_
_entity_poly.entity_id
_entity_poly.type
_entity_poly.pdbx_seq_one_letter_code
_entity_poly.pdbx_strand_id
1 'polypeptide(L)'
;MITLKYRAKGPEVYTLCEMLHKLGYAVKISDSFTLEVDAAVKDFQKKNALVSDGIVGMKTWQVLFDKSSIIFSSNNLFLSESDLVNFSKEHHLELAAVKAINEVESSGKGFLINGKPKILFEGHVFWQQLQKRGIKPETILNSTNKNVLYPKWTKAFYQGGVKEYDRLNQAIAIKSDPKIKEAALASASWGSFQIMGYHAVSLGYPTVQNFVDKMYLHEREHLKAFGKFLETNNIMTDLRNRNWAKVAQKYNGASY
;
A
#
# COMPACT_ATOMS: atom_id res chain seq x y z
N MET A 1 -0.18 5.25 -15.19
CA MET A 1 -0.10 3.77 -15.20
C MET A 1 1.20 3.36 -15.89
N ILE A 2 1.86 2.33 -15.38
CA ILE A 2 3.09 1.80 -15.98
C ILE A 2 2.75 1.02 -17.26
N THR A 3 3.61 1.12 -18.27
CA THR A 3 3.49 0.32 -19.48
C THR A 3 4.29 -0.97 -19.30
N LEU A 4 3.66 -2.12 -19.56
CA LEU A 4 4.29 -3.43 -19.48
C LEU A 4 4.38 -4.07 -20.87
N LYS A 5 5.42 -4.85 -21.09
CA LYS A 5 5.65 -5.63 -22.32
C LYS A 5 6.47 -6.88 -22.01
N TYR A 6 6.57 -7.78 -22.95
CA TYR A 6 7.40 -8.97 -22.83
C TYR A 6 8.79 -8.68 -22.19
N ARG A 7 9.22 -9.51 -21.27
CA ARG A 7 10.40 -9.41 -20.41
C ARG A 7 10.31 -8.39 -19.27
N ALA A 8 9.21 -7.63 -19.13
CA ALA A 8 8.99 -6.81 -17.94
C ALA A 8 8.96 -7.69 -16.67
N LYS A 9 9.39 -7.15 -15.54
CA LYS A 9 9.36 -7.82 -14.24
C LYS A 9 8.87 -6.85 -13.17
N GLY A 10 8.23 -7.39 -12.15
CA GLY A 10 7.84 -6.63 -10.99
C GLY A 10 6.39 -6.85 -10.55
N PRO A 11 5.97 -6.15 -9.48
CA PRO A 11 4.66 -6.34 -8.88
C PRO A 11 3.48 -6.01 -9.80
N GLU A 12 3.67 -5.12 -10.78
CA GLU A 12 2.64 -4.80 -11.76
C GLU A 12 2.41 -5.94 -12.75
N VAL A 13 3.47 -6.70 -13.08
CA VAL A 13 3.34 -7.93 -13.89
C VAL A 13 2.60 -9.00 -13.11
N TYR A 14 2.88 -9.14 -11.82
CA TYR A 14 2.14 -10.05 -10.96
C TYR A 14 0.63 -9.72 -10.97
N THR A 15 0.27 -8.44 -10.82
CA THR A 15 -1.12 -7.97 -10.90
C THR A 15 -1.75 -8.26 -12.25
N LEU A 16 -1.01 -8.05 -13.35
CA LEU A 16 -1.48 -8.40 -14.70
C LEU A 16 -1.79 -9.89 -14.80
N CYS A 17 -0.89 -10.74 -14.31
CA CYS A 17 -1.10 -12.19 -14.32
C CYS A 17 -2.31 -12.61 -13.48
N GLU A 18 -2.52 -12.00 -12.29
CA GLU A 18 -3.73 -12.24 -11.48
C GLU A 18 -5.01 -11.89 -12.24
N MET A 19 -5.03 -10.73 -12.93
CA MET A 19 -6.20 -10.30 -13.71
C MET A 19 -6.47 -11.24 -14.87
N LEU A 20 -5.45 -11.57 -15.64
CA LEU A 20 -5.60 -12.53 -16.76
C LEU A 20 -6.07 -13.89 -16.27
N HIS A 21 -5.52 -14.38 -15.17
CA HIS A 21 -5.95 -15.66 -14.56
C HIS A 21 -7.40 -15.63 -14.14
N LYS A 22 -7.88 -14.55 -13.50
CA LYS A 22 -9.30 -14.35 -13.16
C LYS A 22 -10.21 -14.29 -14.38
N LEU A 23 -9.71 -13.81 -15.50
CA LEU A 23 -10.41 -13.77 -16.78
C LEU A 23 -10.36 -15.10 -17.54
N GLY A 24 -9.82 -16.17 -16.92
CA GLY A 24 -9.79 -17.53 -17.47
C GLY A 24 -8.58 -17.81 -18.36
N TYR A 25 -7.58 -16.95 -18.41
CA TYR A 25 -6.35 -17.24 -19.14
C TYR A 25 -5.45 -18.20 -18.34
N ALA A 26 -4.91 -19.20 -19.01
CA ALA A 26 -3.99 -20.18 -18.41
C ALA A 26 -2.57 -19.59 -18.25
N VAL A 27 -2.44 -18.53 -17.48
CA VAL A 27 -1.15 -17.91 -17.14
C VAL A 27 -0.77 -18.23 -15.72
N LYS A 28 0.52 -18.52 -15.49
CA LYS A 28 1.06 -18.66 -14.14
C LYS A 28 1.14 -17.28 -13.50
N ILE A 29 0.56 -17.13 -12.30
CA ILE A 29 0.70 -15.89 -11.53
C ILE A 29 2.15 -15.74 -11.07
N SER A 30 2.86 -14.78 -11.65
CA SER A 30 4.27 -14.49 -11.37
C SER A 30 4.58 -13.02 -11.67
N ASP A 31 5.75 -12.57 -11.24
CA ASP A 31 6.25 -11.20 -11.51
C ASP A 31 7.02 -11.07 -12.82
N SER A 32 6.97 -12.08 -13.68
CA SER A 32 7.71 -12.12 -14.94
C SER A 32 6.77 -12.19 -16.12
N PHE A 33 6.89 -11.21 -17.03
CA PHE A 33 6.12 -11.14 -18.27
C PHE A 33 6.73 -12.12 -19.29
N THR A 34 6.25 -13.36 -19.25
CA THR A 34 6.72 -14.46 -20.13
C THR A 34 6.06 -14.41 -21.51
N LEU A 35 6.47 -15.30 -22.40
CA LEU A 35 5.80 -15.48 -23.71
C LEU A 35 4.34 -15.92 -23.56
N GLU A 36 4.02 -16.72 -22.52
CA GLU A 36 2.64 -17.12 -22.24
C GLU A 36 1.78 -15.91 -21.84
N VAL A 37 2.32 -15.00 -21.02
CA VAL A 37 1.66 -13.74 -20.63
C VAL A 37 1.48 -12.85 -21.86
N ASP A 38 2.49 -12.74 -22.75
CA ASP A 38 2.41 -11.96 -23.98
C ASP A 38 1.30 -12.48 -24.92
N ALA A 39 1.23 -13.80 -25.09
CA ALA A 39 0.19 -14.44 -25.89
C ALA A 39 -1.21 -14.18 -25.30
N ALA A 40 -1.36 -14.31 -23.96
CA ALA A 40 -2.60 -14.03 -23.27
C ALA A 40 -3.02 -12.54 -23.40
N VAL A 41 -2.08 -11.62 -23.28
CA VAL A 41 -2.33 -10.17 -23.49
C VAL A 41 -2.80 -9.90 -24.90
N LYS A 42 -2.12 -10.44 -25.91
CA LYS A 42 -2.52 -10.27 -27.31
C LYS A 42 -3.92 -10.82 -27.60
N ASP A 43 -4.23 -12.00 -27.09
CA ASP A 43 -5.57 -12.58 -27.24
C ASP A 43 -6.62 -11.74 -26.51
N PHE A 44 -6.33 -11.29 -25.27
CA PHE A 44 -7.18 -10.37 -24.54
C PHE A 44 -7.45 -9.08 -25.31
N GLN A 45 -6.39 -8.46 -25.84
CA GLN A 45 -6.48 -7.23 -26.62
C GLN A 45 -7.36 -7.45 -27.86
N LYS A 46 -7.14 -8.53 -28.60
CA LYS A 46 -7.94 -8.90 -29.80
C LYS A 46 -9.41 -9.08 -29.46
N LYS A 47 -9.73 -9.82 -28.39
CA LYS A 47 -11.12 -10.07 -27.94
C LYS A 47 -11.84 -8.79 -27.46
N ASN A 48 -11.10 -7.75 -27.11
CA ASN A 48 -11.64 -6.49 -26.61
C ASN A 48 -11.44 -5.31 -27.59
N ALA A 49 -11.24 -5.59 -28.87
CA ALA A 49 -11.09 -4.60 -29.94
C ALA A 49 -9.96 -3.57 -29.69
N LEU A 50 -8.90 -4.00 -29.00
CA LEU A 50 -7.68 -3.22 -28.79
C LEU A 50 -6.63 -3.61 -29.85
N VAL A 51 -5.59 -2.78 -30.00
CA VAL A 51 -4.41 -3.14 -30.80
C VAL A 51 -3.73 -4.34 -30.14
N SER A 52 -3.61 -5.46 -30.88
CA SER A 52 -3.05 -6.72 -30.35
C SER A 52 -1.53 -6.74 -30.50
N ASP A 53 -0.85 -5.86 -29.76
CA ASP A 53 0.61 -5.66 -29.80
C ASP A 53 1.37 -6.30 -28.64
N GLY A 54 0.65 -6.81 -27.62
CA GLY A 54 1.23 -7.36 -26.40
C GLY A 54 1.73 -6.29 -25.42
N ILE A 55 1.46 -5.00 -25.68
CA ILE A 55 1.84 -3.90 -24.82
C ILE A 55 0.67 -3.52 -23.93
N VAL A 56 0.83 -3.69 -22.62
CA VAL A 56 -0.19 -3.31 -21.62
C VAL A 56 0.00 -1.84 -21.27
N GLY A 57 -0.53 -0.97 -22.13
CA GLY A 57 -0.62 0.48 -21.92
C GLY A 57 -1.93 0.87 -21.25
N MET A 58 -2.21 2.18 -21.15
CA MET A 58 -3.36 2.74 -20.46
C MET A 58 -4.70 2.10 -20.89
N LYS A 59 -4.92 1.97 -22.21
CA LYS A 59 -6.16 1.40 -22.75
C LYS A 59 -6.33 -0.08 -22.37
N THR A 60 -5.26 -0.86 -22.45
CA THR A 60 -5.28 -2.28 -22.09
C THR A 60 -5.56 -2.45 -20.58
N TRP A 61 -4.90 -1.66 -19.73
CA TRP A 61 -5.17 -1.65 -18.30
C TRP A 61 -6.62 -1.32 -17.98
N GLN A 62 -7.19 -0.28 -18.62
CA GLN A 62 -8.56 0.12 -18.39
C GLN A 62 -9.54 -1.06 -18.66
N VAL A 63 -9.40 -1.71 -19.80
CA VAL A 63 -10.28 -2.84 -20.17
C VAL A 63 -10.05 -4.05 -19.26
N LEU A 64 -8.80 -4.32 -18.84
CA LEU A 64 -8.51 -5.37 -17.86
C LEU A 64 -9.23 -5.12 -16.52
N PHE A 65 -9.23 -3.88 -16.02
CA PHE A 65 -9.94 -3.52 -14.80
C PHE A 65 -11.45 -3.70 -14.95
N ASP A 66 -12.03 -3.17 -16.03
CA ASP A 66 -13.47 -3.25 -16.29
C ASP A 66 -13.96 -4.70 -16.36
N LYS A 67 -13.17 -5.58 -17.01
CA LYS A 67 -13.53 -6.99 -17.22
C LYS A 67 -13.22 -7.90 -16.04
N SER A 68 -12.15 -7.64 -15.28
CA SER A 68 -11.76 -8.51 -14.16
C SER A 68 -12.62 -8.32 -12.91
N SER A 69 -13.68 -7.50 -12.98
CA SER A 69 -14.54 -7.14 -11.84
C SER A 69 -13.77 -6.57 -10.63
N ILE A 70 -12.54 -6.17 -10.86
CA ILE A 70 -11.81 -5.34 -9.91
C ILE A 70 -12.39 -3.94 -10.10
N ILE A 71 -13.44 -3.61 -9.33
CA ILE A 71 -14.13 -2.33 -9.40
C ILE A 71 -13.12 -1.23 -9.05
N PHE A 72 -12.50 -0.69 -10.07
CA PHE A 72 -11.81 0.57 -10.01
C PHE A 72 -12.79 1.67 -10.40
N SER A 73 -13.54 2.16 -9.46
CA SER A 73 -14.09 3.51 -9.61
C SER A 73 -12.94 4.49 -9.42
N SER A 74 -12.05 4.56 -10.43
CA SER A 74 -10.79 5.30 -10.39
C SER A 74 -10.98 6.80 -10.05
N ASN A 75 -12.14 7.36 -10.33
CA ASN A 75 -12.43 8.77 -10.10
C ASN A 75 -12.75 9.12 -8.64
N ASN A 76 -12.95 8.13 -7.75
CA ASN A 76 -13.35 8.37 -6.37
C ASN A 76 -12.30 7.96 -5.30
N LEU A 77 -11.13 7.49 -5.70
CA LEU A 77 -10.12 7.04 -4.72
C LEU A 77 -9.01 8.07 -4.48
N PHE A 78 -8.77 8.98 -5.43
CA PHE A 78 -7.62 9.87 -5.42
C PHE A 78 -7.96 11.25 -4.86
N LEU A 79 -6.96 11.90 -4.23
CA LEU A 79 -7.07 13.28 -3.78
C LEU A 79 -7.37 14.22 -4.93
N SER A 80 -8.32 15.11 -4.70
CA SER A 80 -8.62 16.26 -5.54
C SER A 80 -7.91 17.52 -5.01
N GLU A 81 -7.84 18.56 -5.83
CA GLU A 81 -7.37 19.89 -5.41
C GLU A 81 -8.18 20.39 -4.20
N SER A 82 -9.50 20.19 -4.21
CA SER A 82 -10.37 20.60 -3.11
C SER A 82 -10.07 19.90 -1.79
N ASP A 83 -9.60 18.64 -1.82
CA ASP A 83 -9.19 17.92 -0.61
C ASP A 83 -7.95 18.56 0.02
N LEU A 84 -6.97 18.96 -0.80
CA LEU A 84 -5.74 19.62 -0.33
C LEU A 84 -6.07 21.03 0.20
N VAL A 85 -6.96 21.77 -0.47
CA VAL A 85 -7.43 23.09 -0.01
C VAL A 85 -8.16 22.97 1.33
N ASN A 86 -9.04 21.98 1.50
CA ASN A 86 -9.76 21.77 2.75
C ASN A 86 -8.81 21.40 3.88
N PHE A 87 -7.85 20.50 3.63
CA PHE A 87 -6.80 20.14 4.60
C PHE A 87 -5.94 21.35 5.01
N SER A 88 -5.54 22.17 4.04
CA SER A 88 -4.80 23.41 4.27
C SER A 88 -5.55 24.35 5.22
N LYS A 89 -6.84 24.55 5.00
CA LYS A 89 -7.71 25.40 5.85
C LYS A 89 -7.92 24.81 7.25
N GLU A 90 -8.23 23.52 7.32
CA GLU A 90 -8.49 22.80 8.58
C GLU A 90 -7.29 22.87 9.54
N HIS A 91 -6.09 22.70 8.99
CA HIS A 91 -4.86 22.66 9.78
C HIS A 91 -4.08 23.99 9.81
N HIS A 92 -4.62 25.07 9.22
CA HIS A 92 -3.97 26.38 9.11
C HIS A 92 -2.57 26.29 8.50
N LEU A 93 -2.43 25.53 7.41
CA LEU A 93 -1.20 25.36 6.63
C LEU A 93 -1.29 26.14 5.32
N GLU A 94 -0.15 26.54 4.77
CA GLU A 94 -0.13 27.05 3.40
C GLU A 94 -0.43 25.93 2.40
N LEU A 95 -1.29 26.21 1.44
CA LEU A 95 -1.63 25.24 0.39
C LEU A 95 -0.40 24.74 -0.38
N ALA A 96 0.57 25.61 -0.66
CA ALA A 96 1.81 25.25 -1.32
C ALA A 96 2.62 24.21 -0.50
N ALA A 97 2.66 24.36 0.83
CA ALA A 97 3.30 23.38 1.72
C ALA A 97 2.58 22.03 1.71
N VAL A 98 1.25 22.05 1.75
CA VAL A 98 0.43 20.81 1.67
C VAL A 98 0.65 20.08 0.35
N LYS A 99 0.69 20.81 -0.77
CA LYS A 99 0.98 20.23 -2.10
C LYS A 99 2.38 19.63 -2.17
N ALA A 100 3.39 20.35 -1.68
CA ALA A 100 4.77 19.85 -1.67
C ALA A 100 4.92 18.57 -0.83
N ILE A 101 4.31 18.54 0.36
CA ILE A 101 4.31 17.35 1.22
C ILE A 101 3.60 16.19 0.51
N ASN A 102 2.43 16.43 -0.08
CA ASN A 102 1.71 15.40 -0.81
C ASN A 102 2.54 14.84 -1.97
N GLU A 103 3.25 15.67 -2.71
CA GLU A 103 4.10 15.25 -3.82
C GLU A 103 5.30 14.41 -3.33
N VAL A 104 5.99 14.87 -2.29
CA VAL A 104 7.20 14.21 -1.76
C VAL A 104 6.85 12.89 -1.06
N GLU A 105 5.88 12.90 -0.15
CA GLU A 105 5.60 11.76 0.73
C GLU A 105 4.70 10.70 0.07
N SER A 106 3.74 11.13 -0.77
CA SER A 106 2.84 10.18 -1.41
C SER A 106 3.37 9.62 -2.74
N SER A 107 4.29 10.34 -3.38
CA SER A 107 4.69 10.05 -4.78
C SER A 107 3.45 9.84 -5.68
N GLY A 108 2.29 10.42 -5.32
CA GLY A 108 1.02 10.31 -6.03
C GLY A 108 0.41 8.91 -6.06
N LYS A 109 0.79 8.00 -5.15
CA LYS A 109 0.37 6.57 -5.21
C LYS A 109 -0.06 6.02 -3.87
N GLY A 110 -1.25 6.41 -3.39
CA GLY A 110 -1.83 5.83 -2.17
C GLY A 110 -2.44 4.45 -2.38
N PHE A 111 -2.78 4.13 -3.64
CA PHE A 111 -3.36 2.85 -4.03
C PHE A 111 -2.48 2.11 -5.04
N LEU A 112 -2.50 0.80 -4.93
CA LEU A 112 -1.94 -0.10 -5.93
C LEU A 112 -2.88 -0.20 -7.14
N ILE A 113 -2.35 -0.77 -8.21
CA ILE A 113 -3.07 -0.90 -9.47
C ILE A 113 -4.38 -1.72 -9.34
N ASN A 114 -4.46 -2.62 -8.35
CA ASN A 114 -5.64 -3.43 -8.05
C ASN A 114 -6.61 -2.79 -7.04
N GLY A 115 -6.48 -1.50 -6.74
CA GLY A 115 -7.36 -0.75 -5.84
C GLY A 115 -7.14 -0.97 -4.35
N LYS A 116 -6.16 -1.78 -3.98
CA LYS A 116 -5.80 -1.91 -2.58
C LYS A 116 -4.90 -0.75 -2.14
N PRO A 117 -4.98 -0.26 -0.91
CA PRO A 117 -4.02 0.71 -0.40
C PRO A 117 -2.59 0.20 -0.56
N LYS A 118 -1.65 1.08 -0.87
CA LYS A 118 -0.23 0.73 -0.83
C LYS A 118 0.17 0.38 0.60
N ILE A 119 0.88 -0.72 0.80
CA ILE A 119 1.39 -1.14 2.10
C ILE A 119 2.87 -1.54 2.02
N LEU A 120 3.53 -1.50 3.17
CA LEU A 120 4.80 -2.18 3.42
C LEU A 120 4.68 -2.94 4.75
N PHE A 121 4.80 -4.26 4.71
CA PHE A 121 4.71 -5.11 5.89
C PHE A 121 6.09 -5.28 6.52
N GLU A 122 6.18 -4.99 7.83
CA GLU A 122 7.42 -4.98 8.61
C GLU A 122 7.45 -6.15 9.60
N GLY A 123 8.15 -7.23 9.25
CA GLY A 123 8.19 -8.44 10.08
C GLY A 123 8.85 -8.26 11.45
N HIS A 124 9.81 -7.31 11.57
CA HIS A 124 10.39 -6.98 12.87
C HIS A 124 9.42 -6.16 13.75
N VAL A 125 8.57 -5.34 13.15
CA VAL A 125 7.47 -4.67 13.86
C VAL A 125 6.42 -5.70 14.28
N PHE A 126 6.14 -6.70 13.42
CA PHE A 126 5.22 -7.78 13.76
C PHE A 126 5.70 -8.56 14.99
N TRP A 127 7.01 -8.85 15.08
CA TRP A 127 7.62 -9.41 16.28
C TRP A 127 7.30 -8.59 17.54
N GLN A 128 7.52 -7.28 17.48
CA GLN A 128 7.25 -6.36 18.59
C GLN A 128 5.76 -6.27 18.92
N GLN A 129 4.89 -6.24 17.90
CA GLN A 129 3.44 -6.14 18.08
C GLN A 129 2.84 -7.40 18.70
N LEU A 130 3.39 -8.58 18.43
CA LEU A 130 3.04 -9.83 19.10
C LEU A 130 3.42 -9.77 20.59
N GLN A 131 4.64 -9.36 20.92
CA GLN A 131 5.10 -9.20 22.31
C GLN A 131 4.20 -8.25 23.10
N LYS A 132 3.84 -7.10 22.53
CA LYS A 132 2.90 -6.14 23.15
C LYS A 132 1.52 -6.74 23.44
N ARG A 133 1.11 -7.79 22.73
CA ARG A 133 -0.17 -8.51 22.91
C ARG A 133 -0.04 -9.78 23.76
N GLY A 134 1.12 -9.97 24.39
CA GLY A 134 1.40 -11.11 25.28
C GLY A 134 1.68 -12.43 24.55
N ILE A 135 1.98 -12.37 23.24
CA ILE A 135 2.37 -13.54 22.46
C ILE A 135 3.90 -13.55 22.37
N LYS A 136 4.51 -14.69 22.70
CA LYS A 136 5.96 -14.90 22.53
C LYS A 136 6.24 -15.30 21.08
N PRO A 137 6.88 -14.44 20.24
CA PRO A 137 7.07 -14.73 18.82
C PRO A 137 7.89 -15.99 18.56
N GLU A 138 8.83 -16.29 19.46
CA GLU A 138 9.69 -17.46 19.39
C GLU A 138 8.91 -18.78 19.36
N THR A 139 7.75 -18.81 20.01
CA THR A 139 6.90 -20.03 20.11
C THR A 139 6.13 -20.34 18.83
N ILE A 140 6.00 -19.35 17.95
CA ILE A 140 5.28 -19.49 16.67
C ILE A 140 6.19 -19.33 15.45
N LEU A 141 7.46 -18.98 15.66
CA LEU A 141 8.47 -18.91 14.60
C LEU A 141 8.84 -20.31 14.11
N ASN A 142 8.89 -20.47 12.79
CA ASN A 142 9.34 -21.71 12.15
C ASN A 142 10.00 -21.42 10.80
N SER A 143 10.45 -22.47 10.10
CA SER A 143 11.15 -22.34 8.81
C SER A 143 10.29 -21.71 7.70
N THR A 144 8.98 -21.82 7.77
CA THR A 144 8.06 -21.36 6.72
C THR A 144 7.63 -19.90 6.88
N ASN A 145 7.79 -19.29 8.08
CA ASN A 145 7.33 -17.93 8.36
C ASN A 145 8.43 -16.91 8.71
N LYS A 146 9.71 -17.33 8.64
CA LYS A 146 10.88 -16.47 8.92
C LYS A 146 10.99 -15.24 8.01
N ASN A 147 10.30 -15.22 6.88
CA ASN A 147 10.23 -14.09 5.95
C ASN A 147 9.22 -13.01 6.38
N VAL A 148 8.33 -13.33 7.33
CA VAL A 148 7.32 -12.40 7.87
C VAL A 148 7.43 -12.20 9.38
N LEU A 149 8.21 -13.03 10.08
CA LEU A 149 8.39 -12.96 11.52
C LEU A 149 9.88 -13.04 11.88
N TYR A 150 10.48 -11.92 12.26
CA TYR A 150 11.89 -11.81 12.59
C TYR A 150 12.14 -10.65 13.57
N PRO A 151 13.16 -10.77 14.48
CA PRO A 151 13.34 -9.81 15.58
C PRO A 151 14.07 -8.52 15.20
N LYS A 152 14.84 -8.50 14.10
CA LYS A 152 15.69 -7.37 13.70
C LYS A 152 15.31 -6.87 12.33
N TRP A 153 15.35 -5.55 12.13
CA TRP A 153 15.08 -4.93 10.84
C TRP A 153 15.97 -5.45 9.70
N THR A 154 15.36 -5.71 8.56
CA THR A 154 16.04 -6.09 7.32
C THR A 154 15.13 -5.81 6.11
N LYS A 155 15.73 -5.41 5.00
CA LYS A 155 15.05 -5.27 3.69
C LYS A 155 14.99 -6.60 2.91
N ALA A 156 15.66 -7.66 3.38
CA ALA A 156 15.83 -8.89 2.62
C ALA A 156 14.52 -9.58 2.20
N PHE A 157 13.43 -9.30 2.92
CA PHE A 157 12.12 -9.91 2.68
C PHE A 157 11.10 -8.99 2.00
N TYR A 158 11.46 -7.74 1.69
CA TYR A 158 10.55 -6.82 1.00
C TYR A 158 10.34 -7.27 -0.44
N GLN A 159 9.09 -7.28 -0.88
CA GLN A 159 8.71 -7.71 -2.22
C GLN A 159 8.08 -6.57 -3.03
N GLY A 160 7.53 -5.57 -2.34
CA GLY A 160 6.89 -4.41 -2.94
C GLY A 160 5.52 -4.70 -3.57
N GLY A 161 4.76 -3.64 -3.82
CA GLY A 161 3.48 -3.71 -4.51
C GLY A 161 2.49 -4.70 -3.87
N VAL A 162 1.79 -5.45 -4.71
CA VAL A 162 0.75 -6.40 -4.29
C VAL A 162 1.31 -7.53 -3.42
N LYS A 163 2.56 -7.92 -3.63
CA LYS A 163 3.20 -9.00 -2.87
C LYS A 163 3.38 -8.70 -1.38
N GLU A 164 3.32 -7.44 -0.97
CA GLU A 164 3.31 -7.10 0.46
C GLU A 164 2.02 -7.58 1.14
N TYR A 165 0.91 -7.70 0.39
CA TYR A 165 -0.32 -8.33 0.89
C TYR A 165 -0.17 -9.84 1.09
N ASP A 166 0.62 -10.53 0.26
CA ASP A 166 0.92 -11.96 0.45
C ASP A 166 1.67 -12.16 1.77
N ARG A 167 2.65 -11.30 2.06
CA ARG A 167 3.39 -11.28 3.33
C ARG A 167 2.48 -10.98 4.53
N LEU A 168 1.62 -9.97 4.42
CA LEU A 168 0.64 -9.64 5.47
C LEU A 168 -0.32 -10.81 5.71
N ASN A 169 -0.86 -11.42 4.65
CA ASN A 169 -1.78 -12.55 4.74
C ASN A 169 -1.08 -13.79 5.34
N GLN A 170 0.18 -14.03 4.96
CA GLN A 170 0.98 -15.10 5.56
C GLN A 170 1.16 -14.88 7.07
N ALA A 171 1.43 -13.65 7.51
CA ALA A 171 1.53 -13.31 8.93
C ALA A 171 0.21 -13.54 9.68
N ILE A 172 -0.92 -13.13 9.09
CA ILE A 172 -2.27 -13.36 9.65
C ILE A 172 -2.57 -14.85 9.76
N ALA A 173 -2.15 -15.65 8.79
CA ALA A 173 -2.45 -17.08 8.70
C ALA A 173 -1.58 -17.96 9.61
N ILE A 174 -0.59 -17.42 10.33
CA ILE A 174 0.28 -18.20 11.22
C ILE A 174 -0.54 -18.98 12.25
N LYS A 175 -1.59 -18.36 12.78
CA LYS A 175 -2.55 -19.00 13.69
C LYS A 175 -3.89 -18.25 13.65
N SER A 176 -5.00 -18.99 13.78
CA SER A 176 -6.33 -18.41 13.89
C SER A 176 -6.53 -17.77 15.28
N ASP A 177 -5.98 -16.57 15.46
CA ASP A 177 -6.01 -15.80 16.71
C ASP A 177 -6.22 -14.32 16.35
N PRO A 178 -7.29 -13.67 16.87
CA PRO A 178 -7.56 -12.26 16.63
C PRO A 178 -6.39 -11.34 16.98
N LYS A 179 -5.61 -11.66 18.02
CA LYS A 179 -4.43 -10.88 18.43
C LYS A 179 -3.31 -10.95 17.39
N ILE A 180 -3.15 -12.08 16.73
CA ILE A 180 -2.16 -12.24 15.63
C ILE A 180 -2.58 -11.42 14.42
N LYS A 181 -3.87 -11.49 14.03
CA LYS A 181 -4.39 -10.65 12.95
C LYS A 181 -4.19 -9.17 13.25
N GLU A 182 -4.55 -8.73 14.45
CA GLU A 182 -4.39 -7.34 14.87
C GLU A 182 -2.92 -6.91 14.88
N ALA A 183 -2.02 -7.76 15.40
CA ALA A 183 -0.58 -7.52 15.39
C ALA A 183 -0.05 -7.39 13.96
N ALA A 184 -0.48 -8.25 13.03
CA ALA A 184 -0.08 -8.19 11.64
C ALA A 184 -0.53 -6.89 10.95
N LEU A 185 -1.80 -6.50 11.11
CA LEU A 185 -2.34 -5.24 10.58
C LEU A 185 -1.61 -4.01 11.17
N ALA A 186 -1.30 -4.05 12.48
CA ALA A 186 -0.53 -3.02 13.17
C ALA A 186 0.91 -2.88 12.64
N SER A 187 1.44 -3.93 12.01
CA SER A 187 2.83 -4.03 11.56
C SER A 187 3.04 -3.67 10.09
N ALA A 188 2.01 -3.26 9.41
CA ALA A 188 2.11 -2.69 8.08
C ALA A 188 1.98 -1.16 8.13
N SER A 189 2.70 -0.47 7.25
CA SER A 189 2.41 0.93 6.92
C SER A 189 1.37 0.97 5.80
N TRP A 190 0.53 2.03 5.77
CA TRP A 190 -0.67 2.08 4.96
C TRP A 190 -0.82 3.39 4.18
N GLY A 191 -1.27 3.26 2.92
CA GLY A 191 -1.74 4.38 2.09
C GLY A 191 -0.65 5.30 1.56
N SER A 192 -1.03 6.51 1.18
CA SER A 192 -0.15 7.51 0.56
C SER A 192 1.01 7.91 1.45
N PHE A 193 0.74 8.08 2.73
CA PHE A 193 1.71 8.61 3.71
C PHE A 193 2.36 7.52 4.57
N GLN A 194 2.15 6.24 4.24
CA GLN A 194 2.79 5.09 4.87
C GLN A 194 2.73 5.12 6.42
N ILE A 195 1.56 5.48 6.98
CA ILE A 195 1.35 5.50 8.43
C ILE A 195 1.26 4.07 8.94
N MET A 196 2.08 3.73 9.94
CA MET A 196 2.09 2.41 10.56
C MET A 196 0.78 2.14 11.30
N GLY A 197 0.22 0.94 11.10
CA GLY A 197 -1.04 0.53 11.70
C GLY A 197 -1.05 0.56 13.24
N TYR A 198 0.11 0.40 13.90
CA TYR A 198 0.18 0.48 15.36
C TYR A 198 -0.12 1.88 15.92
N HIS A 199 -0.13 2.92 15.08
CA HIS A 199 -0.55 4.25 15.49
C HIS A 199 -2.08 4.42 15.55
N ALA A 200 -2.87 3.49 15.01
CA ALA A 200 -4.31 3.63 14.84
C ALA A 200 -5.01 4.20 16.09
N VAL A 201 -4.80 3.58 17.25
CA VAL A 201 -5.46 4.00 18.51
C VAL A 201 -4.98 5.39 18.96
N SER A 202 -3.69 5.69 18.90
CA SER A 202 -3.15 7.02 19.25
C SER A 202 -3.62 8.12 18.30
N LEU A 203 -3.99 7.77 17.06
CA LEU A 203 -4.60 8.68 16.09
C LEU A 203 -6.12 8.80 16.24
N GLY A 204 -6.72 8.19 17.27
CA GLY A 204 -8.14 8.27 17.56
C GLY A 204 -9.03 7.33 16.75
N TYR A 205 -8.49 6.27 16.14
CA TYR A 205 -9.29 5.19 15.57
C TYR A 205 -9.62 4.17 16.68
N PRO A 206 -10.86 3.64 16.73
CA PRO A 206 -11.25 2.68 17.77
C PRO A 206 -10.37 1.43 17.80
N THR A 207 -9.98 0.92 16.64
CA THR A 207 -9.13 -0.26 16.48
C THR A 207 -8.19 -0.13 15.28
N VAL A 208 -7.19 -1.00 15.20
CA VAL A 208 -6.34 -1.11 14.01
C VAL A 208 -7.17 -1.50 12.77
N GLN A 209 -8.19 -2.36 12.92
CA GLN A 209 -9.07 -2.74 11.82
C GLN A 209 -9.84 -1.54 11.27
N ASN A 210 -10.41 -0.67 12.14
CA ASN A 210 -11.11 0.53 11.70
C ASN A 210 -10.19 1.49 10.93
N PHE A 211 -8.93 1.64 11.38
CA PHE A 211 -7.93 2.41 10.63
C PHE A 211 -7.70 1.81 9.25
N VAL A 212 -7.46 0.50 9.17
CA VAL A 212 -7.23 -0.21 7.91
C VAL A 212 -8.43 -0.07 6.97
N ASP A 213 -9.66 -0.25 7.47
CA ASP A 213 -10.88 -0.11 6.67
C ASP A 213 -10.99 1.28 6.05
N LYS A 214 -10.59 2.35 6.79
CA LYS A 214 -10.53 3.71 6.26
C LYS A 214 -9.51 3.87 5.13
N MET A 215 -8.36 3.19 5.24
CA MET A 215 -7.33 3.24 4.17
C MET A 215 -7.84 2.66 2.84
N TYR A 216 -8.84 1.77 2.85
CA TYR A 216 -9.44 1.23 1.63
C TYR A 216 -10.43 2.17 0.95
N LEU A 217 -10.90 3.24 1.60
CA LEU A 217 -11.99 4.06 1.08
C LEU A 217 -11.54 5.12 0.08
N HIS A 218 -10.49 5.90 0.41
CA HIS A 218 -10.12 7.07 -0.38
C HIS A 218 -8.80 7.66 0.15
N GLU A 219 -7.97 8.25 -0.72
CA GLU A 219 -6.75 8.98 -0.29
C GLU A 219 -7.02 10.14 0.65
N ARG A 220 -8.23 10.68 0.67
CA ARG A 220 -8.67 11.65 1.69
C ARG A 220 -8.57 11.09 3.11
N GLU A 221 -8.85 9.80 3.30
CA GLU A 221 -8.69 9.14 4.59
C GLU A 221 -7.22 8.95 4.93
N HIS A 222 -6.36 8.72 3.92
CA HIS A 222 -4.90 8.72 4.10
C HIS A 222 -4.39 10.09 4.56
N LEU A 223 -4.88 11.18 3.92
CA LEU A 223 -4.52 12.55 4.29
C LEU A 223 -5.01 12.91 5.70
N LYS A 224 -6.23 12.50 6.08
CA LYS A 224 -6.75 12.68 7.44
C LYS A 224 -5.89 11.94 8.48
N ALA A 225 -5.51 10.69 8.20
CA ALA A 225 -4.63 9.93 9.09
C ALA A 225 -3.26 10.61 9.24
N PHE A 226 -2.74 11.16 8.15
CA PHE A 226 -1.49 11.95 8.17
C PHE A 226 -1.64 13.22 9.01
N GLY A 227 -2.72 13.99 8.86
CA GLY A 227 -2.99 15.17 9.69
C GLY A 227 -3.00 14.84 11.19
N LYS A 228 -3.74 13.79 11.57
CA LYS A 228 -3.74 13.30 12.95
C LYS A 228 -2.35 12.87 13.43
N PHE A 229 -1.55 12.23 12.56
CA PHE A 229 -0.17 11.86 12.88
C PHE A 229 0.69 13.09 13.15
N LEU A 230 0.59 14.12 12.32
CA LEU A 230 1.32 15.38 12.50
C LEU A 230 0.95 16.08 13.82
N GLU A 231 -0.33 16.09 14.18
CA GLU A 231 -0.83 16.66 15.43
C GLU A 231 -0.33 15.87 16.66
N THR A 232 -0.54 14.56 16.67
CA THR A 232 -0.18 13.67 17.78
C THR A 232 1.32 13.69 18.07
N ASN A 233 2.15 13.89 17.02
CA ASN A 233 3.62 13.94 17.17
C ASN A 233 4.18 15.36 17.28
N ASN A 234 3.34 16.38 17.46
CA ASN A 234 3.73 17.78 17.56
C ASN A 234 4.58 18.28 16.36
N ILE A 235 4.25 17.81 15.15
CA ILE A 235 4.91 18.21 13.90
C ILE A 235 4.18 19.40 13.26
N MET A 236 2.87 19.53 13.52
CA MET A 236 2.03 20.53 12.89
C MET A 236 2.54 21.97 13.11
N THR A 237 3.06 22.28 14.30
CA THR A 237 3.64 23.60 14.62
C THR A 237 4.90 23.86 13.81
N ASP A 238 5.77 22.85 13.65
CA ASP A 238 6.99 23.00 12.84
C ASP A 238 6.64 23.21 11.36
N LEU A 239 5.58 22.55 10.86
CA LEU A 239 5.07 22.79 9.51
C LEU A 239 4.55 24.19 9.30
N ARG A 240 3.74 24.74 10.23
CA ARG A 240 3.24 26.11 10.17
C ARG A 240 4.38 27.13 10.15
N ASN A 241 5.44 26.84 10.89
CA ASN A 241 6.63 27.69 10.98
C ASN A 241 7.66 27.41 9.87
N ARG A 242 7.35 26.54 8.91
CA ARG A 242 8.22 26.12 7.80
C ARG A 242 9.59 25.59 8.27
N ASN A 243 9.64 24.95 9.44
CA ASN A 243 10.83 24.36 9.99
C ASN A 243 11.06 22.96 9.42
N TRP A 244 11.38 22.91 8.12
CA TRP A 244 11.45 21.68 7.34
C TRP A 244 12.45 20.66 7.91
N ALA A 245 13.57 21.09 8.45
CA ALA A 245 14.56 20.20 9.06
C ALA A 245 13.97 19.43 10.26
N LYS A 246 13.22 20.12 11.14
CA LYS A 246 12.55 19.49 12.27
C LYS A 246 11.39 18.58 11.82
N VAL A 247 10.65 19.00 10.79
CA VAL A 247 9.60 18.17 10.19
C VAL A 247 10.19 16.85 9.69
N ALA A 248 11.24 16.91 8.87
CA ALA A 248 11.91 15.73 8.33
C ALA A 248 12.44 14.81 9.44
N GLN A 249 13.12 15.39 10.44
CA GLN A 249 13.67 14.64 11.58
C GLN A 249 12.58 13.93 12.39
N LYS A 250 11.45 14.61 12.68
CA LYS A 250 10.35 14.04 13.47
C LYS A 250 9.55 13.02 12.66
N TYR A 251 9.40 13.23 11.36
CA TYR A 251 8.61 12.35 10.49
C TYR A 251 9.38 11.09 10.10
N ASN A 252 10.63 11.23 9.68
CA ASN A 252 11.46 10.11 9.20
C ASN A 252 12.31 9.46 10.31
N GLY A 253 12.41 10.09 11.50
CA GLY A 253 13.23 9.63 12.61
C GLY A 253 14.64 10.21 12.62
N ALA A 254 15.38 9.97 13.72
CA ALA A 254 16.69 10.56 13.99
C ALA A 254 17.82 10.13 13.03
N SER A 255 17.58 9.18 12.15
CA SER A 255 18.57 8.65 11.20
C SER A 255 18.46 9.24 9.80
N TYR A 256 17.65 10.31 9.64
CA TYR A 256 17.43 10.98 8.37
C TYR A 256 18.36 12.19 8.22
#